data_67e9e9ca76920e0304af6df7910c6043
#
_entry.id   67e9e9ca76920e0304af6df7910c6043
#
_cell.length_a   1.000
_cell.length_b   1.000
_cell.length_c   1.000
_cell.angle_alpha   90.00
_cell.angle_beta   90.00
_cell.angle_gamma   90.00
#
_symmetry.space_group_name_H-M   'P 1'
#
loop_
_entity.id
_entity.type
_entity.pdbx_description
1 polymer ?
#
loop_
_entity_poly.entity_id
_entity_poly.type
_entity_poly.pdbx_seq_one_letter_code
_entity_poly.pdbx_strand_id
1 'polypeptide(L)'
;IFSILLLLFAVVVQAQIQEPVKFKSELKTLQAGEAEVVFTGTIDKGWHVYSTDLGDGGPISATFNVEFISGAELVGKLKPVGKEVAAFDKLFEMKVRYFENTAQFVQKLKLTGGEYKVEGFLEYGACNDENCLPPTQVPFKFSGKAEGTTVNGPAADKAADAGNVELEKSSDTAQTAAMAVIG
;
A
#
# COMPACT_ATOMS: atom_id res chain seq x y z
N ILE A 1 59.13 4.06 23.92
CA ILE A 1 57.98 4.78 23.36
C ILE A 1 57.01 3.75 22.81
N PHE A 2 56.10 3.30 23.68
CA PHE A 2 55.04 2.35 23.30
C PHE A 2 53.88 3.17 22.74
N SER A 3 53.76 3.17 21.39
CA SER A 3 52.64 3.73 20.71
C SER A 3 51.50 2.67 20.80
N ILE A 4 50.59 2.94 21.72
CA ILE A 4 49.36 2.17 21.83
C ILE A 4 48.48 2.61 20.64
N LEU A 5 48.52 1.78 19.61
CA LEU A 5 47.58 1.86 18.50
C LEU A 5 46.23 1.32 19.02
N LEU A 6 45.44 2.22 19.57
CA LEU A 6 44.04 1.93 19.93
C LEU A 6 43.26 1.79 18.64
N LEU A 7 43.19 0.57 18.14
CA LEU A 7 42.27 0.22 17.05
C LEU A 7 40.84 0.34 17.62
N LEU A 8 40.24 1.47 17.37
CA LEU A 8 38.80 1.67 17.51
C LEU A 8 38.12 0.75 16.48
N PHE A 9 37.76 -0.44 16.92
CA PHE A 9 36.80 -1.28 16.22
C PHE A 9 35.45 -0.55 16.32
N ALA A 10 35.13 0.27 15.36
CA ALA A 10 33.79 0.75 15.14
C ALA A 10 32.93 -0.46 14.77
N VAL A 11 32.32 -1.07 15.75
CA VAL A 11 31.26 -2.05 15.54
C VAL A 11 30.09 -1.27 14.94
N VAL A 12 29.99 -1.29 13.64
CA VAL A 12 28.80 -0.80 12.95
C VAL A 12 27.70 -1.81 13.29
N VAL A 13 26.95 -1.50 14.33
CA VAL A 13 25.70 -2.22 14.64
C VAL A 13 24.78 -1.87 13.48
N GLN A 14 24.72 -2.73 12.50
CA GLN A 14 23.69 -2.74 11.49
C GLN A 14 22.40 -3.12 12.22
N ALA A 15 21.64 -2.13 12.63
CA ALA A 15 20.25 -2.35 13.04
C ALA A 15 19.52 -2.89 11.80
N GLN A 16 19.43 -4.20 11.69
CA GLN A 16 18.63 -4.83 10.65
C GLN A 16 17.18 -4.51 10.94
N ILE A 17 16.60 -3.66 10.09
CA ILE A 17 15.16 -3.44 10.10
C ILE A 17 14.53 -4.79 9.78
N GLN A 18 13.92 -5.39 10.78
CA GLN A 18 13.26 -6.67 10.61
C GLN A 18 11.95 -6.45 9.85
N GLU A 19 11.87 -6.94 8.63
CA GLU A 19 10.68 -6.90 7.79
C GLU A 19 10.10 -8.31 7.60
N PRO A 20 9.51 -8.89 8.65
CA PRO A 20 9.03 -10.27 8.59
C PRO A 20 7.74 -10.43 7.79
N VAL A 21 7.15 -9.32 7.36
CA VAL A 21 5.92 -9.30 6.56
C VAL A 21 6.12 -8.45 5.32
N LYS A 22 5.81 -9.02 4.15
CA LYS A 22 5.92 -8.33 2.87
C LYS A 22 4.59 -8.39 2.13
N PHE A 23 3.96 -7.23 1.94
CA PHE A 23 2.73 -7.12 1.18
C PHE A 23 2.98 -6.65 -0.25
N LYS A 24 2.12 -7.16 -1.15
CA LYS A 24 1.92 -6.64 -2.51
C LYS A 24 0.48 -6.21 -2.63
N SER A 25 0.23 -5.12 -3.34
CA SER A 25 -1.11 -4.64 -3.66
C SER A 25 -1.37 -4.74 -5.16
N GLU A 26 -2.58 -5.11 -5.54
CA GLU A 26 -3.04 -5.15 -6.92
C GLU A 26 -4.48 -4.66 -7.01
N LEU A 27 -4.84 -4.05 -8.13
CA LEU A 27 -6.22 -3.73 -8.45
C LEU A 27 -6.74 -4.76 -9.46
N LYS A 28 -7.80 -5.46 -9.11
CA LYS A 28 -8.53 -6.37 -10.00
C LYS A 28 -9.81 -5.70 -10.46
N THR A 29 -9.92 -5.42 -11.74
CA THR A 29 -11.18 -4.98 -12.34
C THR A 29 -12.06 -6.19 -12.60
N LEU A 30 -13.30 -6.11 -12.14
CA LEU A 30 -14.33 -7.12 -12.32
C LEU A 30 -15.36 -6.64 -13.36
N GLN A 31 -16.38 -7.46 -13.60
CA GLN A 31 -17.47 -7.08 -14.51
C GLN A 31 -18.36 -5.99 -13.88
N ALA A 32 -19.12 -5.29 -14.72
CA ALA A 32 -20.13 -4.31 -14.30
C ALA A 32 -19.62 -3.11 -13.47
N GLY A 33 -18.36 -2.68 -13.70
CA GLY A 33 -17.82 -1.52 -12.99
C GLY A 33 -17.42 -1.80 -11.53
N GLU A 34 -17.30 -3.05 -11.16
CA GLU A 34 -16.73 -3.45 -9.87
C GLU A 34 -15.22 -3.64 -9.98
N ALA A 35 -14.51 -3.34 -8.89
CA ALA A 35 -13.08 -3.60 -8.76
C ALA A 35 -12.75 -4.04 -7.32
N GLU A 36 -11.61 -4.67 -7.16
CA GLU A 36 -11.08 -5.07 -5.85
C GLU A 36 -9.63 -4.62 -5.72
N VAL A 37 -9.32 -3.95 -4.62
CA VAL A 37 -7.94 -3.76 -4.18
C VAL A 37 -7.59 -4.95 -3.31
N VAL A 38 -6.63 -5.75 -3.77
CA VAL A 38 -6.20 -6.99 -3.12
C VAL A 38 -4.81 -6.78 -2.56
N PHE A 39 -4.64 -7.04 -1.28
CA PHE A 39 -3.34 -7.07 -0.60
C PHE A 39 -3.00 -8.52 -0.30
N THR A 40 -1.84 -8.97 -0.76
CA THR A 40 -1.33 -10.31 -0.46
C THR A 40 -0.01 -10.20 0.27
N GLY A 41 0.03 -10.72 1.49
CA GLY A 41 1.20 -10.70 2.37
C GLY A 41 1.85 -12.05 2.50
N THR A 42 3.17 -12.07 2.49
CA THR A 42 3.99 -13.21 2.92
C THR A 42 4.49 -12.91 4.32
N ILE A 43 4.36 -13.86 5.22
CA ILE A 43 4.68 -13.74 6.64
C ILE A 43 5.77 -14.76 6.98
N ASP A 44 6.86 -14.29 7.56
CA ASP A 44 7.95 -15.15 8.01
C ASP A 44 7.53 -16.06 9.17
N LYS A 45 8.16 -17.22 9.27
CA LYS A 45 7.86 -18.20 10.31
C LYS A 45 7.98 -17.60 11.71
N GLY A 46 6.97 -17.85 12.55
CA GLY A 46 6.90 -17.36 13.93
C GLY A 46 6.29 -15.96 14.06
N TRP A 47 5.95 -15.33 12.93
CA TRP A 47 5.21 -14.08 12.89
C TRP A 47 3.75 -14.31 12.48
N HIS A 48 2.89 -13.39 12.87
CA HIS A 48 1.50 -13.36 12.45
C HIS A 48 1.03 -11.91 12.18
N VAL A 49 0.08 -11.77 11.30
CA VAL A 49 -0.58 -10.50 10.96
C VAL A 49 -1.99 -10.55 11.47
N TYR A 50 -2.38 -9.56 12.25
CA TYR A 50 -3.73 -9.48 12.78
C TYR A 50 -4.77 -9.21 11.70
N SER A 51 -5.96 -9.75 11.93
CA SER A 51 -7.10 -9.60 11.04
C SER A 51 -7.81 -8.26 11.21
N THR A 52 -8.95 -8.10 10.58
CA THR A 52 -9.82 -6.93 10.66
C THR A 52 -10.77 -7.00 11.85
N ASP A 53 -11.27 -5.85 12.32
CA ASP A 53 -12.36 -5.75 13.31
C ASP A 53 -12.13 -6.59 14.58
N LEU A 54 -11.01 -6.40 15.26
CA LEU A 54 -10.66 -7.14 16.50
C LEU A 54 -11.26 -6.52 17.78
N GLY A 55 -11.81 -5.33 17.68
CA GLY A 55 -12.34 -4.59 18.84
C GLY A 55 -11.33 -3.65 19.47
N ASP A 56 -11.80 -2.89 20.46
CA ASP A 56 -11.01 -1.89 21.16
C ASP A 56 -10.10 -2.52 22.20
N GLY A 57 -8.93 -1.90 22.42
CA GLY A 57 -7.94 -2.33 23.40
C GLY A 57 -7.07 -3.52 22.99
N GLY A 58 -7.26 -4.02 21.79
CA GLY A 58 -6.48 -5.12 21.21
C GLY A 58 -5.33 -4.66 20.32
N PRO A 59 -4.75 -5.61 19.58
CA PRO A 59 -3.72 -5.30 18.59
C PRO A 59 -4.28 -4.47 17.44
N ILE A 60 -3.37 -3.87 16.67
CA ILE A 60 -3.75 -3.10 15.49
C ILE A 60 -4.40 -4.01 14.46
N SER A 61 -5.68 -3.78 14.22
CA SER A 61 -6.46 -4.46 13.18
C SER A 61 -6.02 -3.99 11.79
N ALA A 62 -6.09 -4.89 10.82
CA ALA A 62 -5.89 -4.50 9.43
C ALA A 62 -7.01 -3.55 8.97
N THR A 63 -6.63 -2.39 8.43
CA THR A 63 -7.55 -1.34 7.97
C THR A 63 -7.16 -0.80 6.60
N PHE A 64 -8.16 -0.46 5.80
CA PHE A 64 -8.00 0.19 4.51
C PHE A 64 -8.21 1.69 4.66
N ASN A 65 -7.17 2.47 4.40
CA ASN A 65 -7.18 3.91 4.58
C ASN A 65 -7.08 4.59 3.22
N VAL A 66 -8.01 5.50 2.95
CA VAL A 66 -8.06 6.26 1.71
C VAL A 66 -7.54 7.66 1.94
N GLU A 67 -6.54 8.07 1.17
CA GLU A 67 -6.04 9.45 1.14
C GLU A 67 -6.66 10.26 -0.01
N PHE A 68 -6.91 9.57 -1.14
CA PHE A 68 -7.56 10.19 -2.29
C PHE A 68 -8.41 9.16 -3.04
N ILE A 69 -9.63 9.54 -3.41
CA ILE A 69 -10.51 8.74 -4.25
C ILE A 69 -11.30 9.63 -5.22
N SER A 70 -11.31 9.25 -6.49
CA SER A 70 -12.07 9.90 -7.55
C SER A 70 -12.47 8.87 -8.59
N GLY A 71 -13.68 8.96 -9.12
CA GLY A 71 -14.21 8.01 -10.11
C GLY A 71 -14.44 6.60 -9.58
N ALA A 72 -14.40 6.43 -8.25
CA ALA A 72 -14.66 5.18 -7.55
C ALA A 72 -15.30 5.45 -6.18
N GLU A 73 -15.99 4.46 -5.65
CA GLU A 73 -16.61 4.45 -4.32
C GLU A 73 -16.24 3.18 -3.57
N LEU A 74 -16.05 3.27 -2.25
CA LEU A 74 -15.83 2.09 -1.42
C LEU A 74 -17.12 1.28 -1.27
N VAL A 75 -17.01 -0.04 -1.38
CA VAL A 75 -18.13 -0.96 -1.16
C VAL A 75 -17.83 -1.84 0.05
N GLY A 76 -18.55 -1.58 1.14
CA GLY A 76 -18.36 -2.31 2.40
C GLY A 76 -17.03 -1.99 3.07
N LYS A 77 -16.60 -2.90 3.95
CA LYS A 77 -15.35 -2.82 4.70
C LYS A 77 -14.29 -3.74 4.08
N LEU A 78 -13.03 -3.50 4.45
CA LEU A 78 -11.93 -4.42 4.18
C LEU A 78 -12.26 -5.82 4.72
N LYS A 79 -12.07 -6.83 3.89
CA LYS A 79 -12.37 -8.23 4.25
C LYS A 79 -11.09 -9.06 4.29
N PRO A 80 -10.88 -9.84 5.35
CA PRO A 80 -9.85 -10.86 5.37
C PRO A 80 -10.27 -12.03 4.47
N VAL A 81 -9.31 -12.63 3.77
CA VAL A 81 -9.51 -13.77 2.88
C VAL A 81 -8.49 -14.85 3.20
N GLY A 82 -8.95 -16.08 3.30
CA GLY A 82 -8.11 -17.24 3.59
C GLY A 82 -8.38 -17.83 4.99
N LYS A 83 -7.42 -18.60 5.47
CA LYS A 83 -7.54 -19.30 6.75
C LYS A 83 -7.04 -18.44 7.89
N GLU A 84 -7.96 -17.85 8.65
CA GLU A 84 -7.64 -17.19 9.91
C GLU A 84 -7.43 -18.20 11.05
N VAL A 85 -6.49 -17.91 11.91
CA VAL A 85 -6.33 -18.57 13.21
C VAL A 85 -7.05 -17.73 14.24
N ALA A 86 -7.92 -18.36 15.04
CA ALA A 86 -8.56 -17.72 16.18
C ALA A 86 -7.94 -18.27 17.46
N ALA A 87 -7.35 -17.40 18.27
CA ALA A 87 -6.67 -17.77 19.49
C ALA A 87 -6.87 -16.73 20.59
N PHE A 88 -6.55 -17.11 21.82
CA PHE A 88 -6.42 -16.16 22.93
C PHE A 88 -5.01 -15.60 22.92
N ASP A 89 -4.91 -14.30 22.73
CA ASP A 89 -3.65 -13.56 22.78
C ASP A 89 -3.35 -13.19 24.24
N LYS A 90 -2.18 -13.62 24.72
CA LYS A 90 -1.77 -13.38 26.10
C LYS A 90 -1.28 -11.97 26.35
N LEU A 91 -0.78 -11.30 25.31
CA LEU A 91 -0.28 -9.94 25.40
C LEU A 91 -1.42 -8.93 25.54
N PHE A 92 -2.50 -9.17 24.81
CA PHE A 92 -3.70 -8.32 24.84
C PHE A 92 -4.82 -8.86 25.72
N GLU A 93 -4.64 -10.06 26.31
CA GLU A 93 -5.61 -10.75 27.17
C GLU A 93 -7.01 -10.90 26.54
N MET A 94 -7.07 -11.08 25.23
CA MET A 94 -8.33 -11.19 24.50
C MET A 94 -8.29 -12.23 23.36
N LYS A 95 -9.45 -12.61 22.88
CA LYS A 95 -9.54 -13.44 21.66
C LYS A 95 -9.28 -12.59 20.44
N VAL A 96 -8.35 -13.02 19.61
CA VAL A 96 -7.96 -12.36 18.35
C VAL A 96 -8.08 -13.32 17.19
N ARG A 97 -8.03 -12.76 15.98
CA ARG A 97 -7.90 -13.48 14.72
C ARG A 97 -6.68 -12.95 13.99
N TYR A 98 -5.91 -13.85 13.41
CA TYR A 98 -4.69 -13.49 12.70
C TYR A 98 -4.37 -14.49 11.59
N PHE A 99 -3.40 -14.14 10.75
CA PHE A 99 -2.86 -14.96 9.69
C PHE A 99 -1.42 -15.34 9.99
N GLU A 100 -1.05 -16.57 9.61
CA GLU A 100 0.33 -17.08 9.58
C GLU A 100 0.69 -17.47 8.17
N ASN A 101 1.97 -17.38 7.80
CA ASN A 101 2.54 -17.70 6.50
C ASN A 101 2.05 -16.75 5.37
N THR A 102 0.74 -16.59 5.22
CA THR A 102 0.15 -15.70 4.20
C THR A 102 -1.06 -14.99 4.76
N ALA A 103 -1.20 -13.70 4.46
CA ALA A 103 -2.39 -12.90 4.72
C ALA A 103 -2.95 -12.35 3.42
N GLN A 104 -4.25 -12.31 3.29
CA GLN A 104 -4.88 -11.61 2.17
C GLN A 104 -6.04 -10.74 2.68
N PHE A 105 -6.08 -9.51 2.18
CA PHE A 105 -7.14 -8.56 2.46
C PHE A 105 -7.69 -8.00 1.16
N VAL A 106 -9.00 -7.82 1.09
CA VAL A 106 -9.70 -7.36 -0.11
C VAL A 106 -10.66 -6.23 0.24
N GLN A 107 -10.47 -5.09 -0.43
CA GLN A 107 -11.41 -3.96 -0.40
C GLN A 107 -12.12 -3.87 -1.74
N LYS A 108 -13.45 -3.95 -1.70
CA LYS A 108 -14.27 -3.77 -2.90
C LYS A 108 -14.47 -2.30 -3.22
N LEU A 109 -14.47 -2.02 -4.52
CA LEU A 109 -14.72 -0.70 -5.10
C LEU A 109 -15.83 -0.82 -6.15
N LYS A 110 -16.58 0.26 -6.32
CA LYS A 110 -17.48 0.48 -7.44
C LYS A 110 -16.89 1.62 -8.26
N LEU A 111 -16.56 1.35 -9.52
CA LEU A 111 -16.11 2.36 -10.46
C LEU A 111 -17.33 3.10 -11.01
N THR A 112 -17.31 4.43 -10.92
CA THR A 112 -18.49 5.26 -11.29
C THR A 112 -18.50 5.67 -12.76
N GLY A 113 -17.54 5.13 -13.54
CA GLY A 113 -17.36 5.40 -14.96
C GLY A 113 -16.32 6.48 -15.24
N GLY A 114 -15.72 6.43 -16.44
CA GLY A 114 -14.65 7.34 -16.80
C GLY A 114 -13.31 7.04 -16.11
N GLU A 115 -12.51 8.07 -15.90
CA GLU A 115 -11.22 7.93 -15.22
C GLU A 115 -11.41 7.76 -13.71
N TYR A 116 -10.64 6.85 -13.13
CA TYR A 116 -10.60 6.63 -11.68
C TYR A 116 -9.19 6.77 -11.14
N LYS A 117 -9.10 7.19 -9.87
CA LYS A 117 -7.87 7.26 -9.11
C LYS A 117 -8.18 6.96 -7.65
N VAL A 118 -7.44 6.02 -7.06
CA VAL A 118 -7.55 5.63 -5.66
C VAL A 118 -6.16 5.52 -5.07
N GLU A 119 -5.89 6.27 -4.01
CA GLU A 119 -4.61 6.31 -3.30
C GLU A 119 -4.86 6.17 -1.80
N GLY A 120 -3.91 5.54 -1.11
CA GLY A 120 -4.00 5.32 0.31
C GLY A 120 -3.06 4.24 0.79
N PHE A 121 -3.38 3.58 1.89
CA PHE A 121 -2.57 2.51 2.46
C PHE A 121 -3.41 1.47 3.21
N LEU A 122 -2.91 0.25 3.22
CA LEU A 122 -3.30 -0.77 4.19
C LEU A 122 -2.45 -0.54 5.44
N GLU A 123 -3.08 -0.36 6.60
CA GLU A 123 -2.38 -0.40 7.88
C GLU A 123 -2.62 -1.76 8.53
N TYR A 124 -1.58 -2.34 9.11
CA TYR A 124 -1.68 -3.63 9.80
C TYR A 124 -0.74 -3.71 11.00
N GLY A 125 -1.11 -4.56 11.96
CA GLY A 125 -0.26 -4.98 13.06
C GLY A 125 0.30 -6.37 12.82
N ALA A 126 1.56 -6.58 13.21
CA ALA A 126 2.22 -7.87 13.18
C ALA A 126 3.01 -8.11 14.45
N CYS A 127 2.88 -9.32 15.00
CA CYS A 127 3.59 -9.72 16.21
C CYS A 127 4.18 -11.13 16.03
N ASN A 128 5.10 -11.45 16.93
CA ASN A 128 5.48 -12.82 17.25
C ASN A 128 5.19 -13.08 18.74
N ASP A 129 5.65 -14.19 19.31
CA ASP A 129 5.39 -14.54 20.70
C ASP A 129 6.01 -13.58 21.73
N GLU A 130 6.95 -12.73 21.31
CA GLU A 130 7.74 -11.87 22.19
C GLU A 130 7.53 -10.38 21.92
N ASN A 131 7.35 -10.01 20.66
CA ASN A 131 7.38 -8.61 20.23
C ASN A 131 6.32 -8.31 19.16
N CYS A 132 5.84 -7.06 19.16
CA CYS A 132 5.04 -6.50 18.10
C CYS A 132 5.82 -5.43 17.34
N LEU A 133 5.65 -5.39 16.04
CA LEU A 133 6.15 -4.29 15.21
C LEU A 133 5.28 -3.05 15.42
N PRO A 134 5.83 -1.86 15.23
CA PRO A 134 5.00 -0.66 15.07
C PRO A 134 3.98 -0.86 13.95
N PRO A 135 2.82 -0.17 14.02
CA PRO A 135 1.85 -0.19 12.92
C PRO A 135 2.54 0.07 11.59
N THR A 136 2.34 -0.82 10.64
CA THR A 136 3.01 -0.76 9.34
C THR A 136 2.02 -0.40 8.25
N GLN A 137 2.43 0.50 7.36
CA GLN A 137 1.61 0.98 6.25
C GLN A 137 2.15 0.45 4.92
N VAL A 138 1.26 -0.10 4.11
CA VAL A 138 1.53 -0.53 2.73
C VAL A 138 0.84 0.43 1.79
N PRO A 139 1.54 1.39 1.20
CA PRO A 139 0.94 2.36 0.31
C PRO A 139 0.47 1.71 -0.99
N PHE A 140 -0.60 2.24 -1.55
CA PHE A 140 -1.07 1.88 -2.88
C PHE A 140 -1.52 3.12 -3.66
N LYS A 141 -1.41 3.01 -4.98
CA LYS A 141 -1.87 4.02 -5.92
C LYS A 141 -2.32 3.35 -7.18
N PHE A 142 -3.61 3.44 -7.47
CA PHE A 142 -4.21 2.87 -8.67
C PHE A 142 -4.95 3.96 -9.44
N SER A 143 -4.77 3.97 -10.74
CA SER A 143 -5.51 4.85 -11.64
C SER A 143 -5.75 4.13 -12.96
N GLY A 144 -6.82 4.49 -13.63
CA GLY A 144 -7.17 3.90 -14.91
C GLY A 144 -8.45 4.51 -15.45
N LYS A 145 -8.96 3.86 -16.48
CA LYS A 145 -10.24 4.21 -17.08
C LYS A 145 -11.18 3.02 -16.95
N ALA A 146 -12.32 3.24 -16.29
CA ALA A 146 -13.38 2.26 -16.27
C ALA A 146 -14.02 2.21 -17.65
N GLU A 147 -13.80 1.14 -18.39
CA GLU A 147 -14.51 0.90 -19.63
C GLU A 147 -15.98 0.64 -19.30
N GLY A 148 -16.86 1.47 -19.86
CA GLY A 148 -18.28 1.19 -19.84
C GLY A 148 -18.50 -0.15 -20.52
N THR A 149 -19.04 -1.09 -19.80
CA THR A 149 -19.42 -2.48 -20.10
C THR A 149 -19.25 -2.89 -21.57
N THR A 150 -18.07 -3.34 -21.95
CA THR A 150 -17.89 -4.25 -23.06
C THR A 150 -17.17 -5.48 -22.55
N VAL A 151 -17.91 -6.56 -22.46
CA VAL A 151 -17.43 -7.89 -22.19
C VAL A 151 -16.39 -8.27 -23.22
N ASN A 152 -15.11 -8.41 -22.87
CA ASN A 152 -14.21 -9.36 -23.54
C ASN A 152 -12.81 -9.39 -22.91
N GLY A 153 -12.46 -10.54 -22.36
CA GLY A 153 -11.18 -11.19 -22.42
C GLY A 153 -9.98 -10.63 -21.63
N PRO A 154 -9.04 -11.48 -21.26
CA PRO A 154 -7.94 -11.13 -20.36
C PRO A 154 -6.88 -10.29 -21.09
N ALA A 155 -6.55 -9.15 -20.55
CA ALA A 155 -5.35 -8.42 -20.95
C ALA A 155 -4.32 -8.48 -19.84
N ALA A 156 -3.27 -9.20 -20.16
CA ALA A 156 -2.04 -9.29 -19.42
C ALA A 156 -1.32 -7.95 -19.33
N ASP A 157 -0.67 -7.76 -18.21
CA ASP A 157 0.54 -6.97 -17.95
C ASP A 157 0.97 -5.90 -18.94
N LYS A 158 1.11 -4.68 -18.40
CA LYS A 158 2.36 -3.93 -18.64
C LYS A 158 2.71 -3.07 -17.44
N ALA A 159 3.77 -3.50 -16.76
CA ALA A 159 4.57 -2.65 -15.91
C ALA A 159 4.99 -1.41 -16.70
N ALA A 160 4.68 -0.24 -16.17
CA ALA A 160 5.16 1.00 -16.73
C ALA A 160 6.57 1.26 -16.27
N ASP A 161 7.45 1.21 -17.24
CA ASP A 161 8.82 1.69 -17.23
C ASP A 161 8.90 3.17 -16.86
N ALA A 162 9.83 3.49 -15.99
CA ALA A 162 10.24 4.83 -15.67
C ALA A 162 11.16 5.35 -16.78
N GLY A 163 10.70 6.31 -17.57
CA GLY A 163 11.42 6.89 -18.70
C GLY A 163 11.42 8.41 -18.70
N ASN A 164 12.51 8.97 -18.23
CA ASN A 164 13.24 10.12 -18.75
C ASN A 164 12.54 11.46 -18.96
N VAL A 165 12.87 12.38 -18.05
CA VAL A 165 12.69 13.82 -18.23
C VAL A 165 13.81 14.33 -19.14
N GLU A 166 13.50 14.73 -20.34
CA GLU A 166 14.38 15.49 -21.19
C GLU A 166 14.01 16.96 -21.12
N LEU A 167 15.01 17.73 -20.66
CA LEU A 167 15.00 19.18 -20.61
C LEU A 167 15.20 19.71 -22.03
N GLU A 168 14.21 20.27 -22.67
CA GLU A 168 14.44 21.14 -23.81
C GLU A 168 14.35 22.61 -23.43
N LYS A 169 15.51 23.21 -23.61
CA LYS A 169 15.85 24.61 -23.57
C LYS A 169 15.40 25.22 -24.90
N SER A 170 14.51 26.18 -24.87
CA SER A 170 14.30 27.03 -26.03
C SER A 170 14.31 28.49 -25.68
N SER A 171 15.23 29.08 -26.33
CA SER A 171 15.58 30.47 -26.46
C SER A 171 14.45 31.34 -26.99
N ASP A 172 14.33 32.49 -26.33
CA ASP A 172 14.33 33.86 -26.85
C ASP A 172 13.86 34.11 -28.29
N THR A 173 12.88 34.95 -28.43
CA THR A 173 12.93 36.08 -29.40
C THR A 173 11.86 37.12 -29.05
N ALA A 174 12.38 38.27 -28.68
CA ALA A 174 11.66 39.53 -28.54
C ALA A 174 11.27 40.07 -29.93
N GLN A 175 10.14 40.77 -30.01
CA GLN A 175 9.94 41.96 -30.84
C GLN A 175 8.53 42.53 -30.60
N THR A 176 8.47 43.64 -29.88
CA THR A 176 8.42 45.04 -30.25
C THR A 176 7.11 45.51 -30.93
N ALA A 177 6.45 46.43 -30.21
CA ALA A 177 5.76 47.64 -30.62
C ALA A 177 4.46 47.47 -31.43
N ALA A 178 3.38 48.15 -31.13
CA ALA A 178 3.19 49.59 -31.13
C ALA A 178 1.78 49.97 -30.65
N MET A 179 1.76 51.10 -29.97
CA MET A 179 0.72 52.10 -29.73
C MET A 179 -0.40 52.23 -30.75
N ALA A 180 -1.63 52.52 -30.24
CA ALA A 180 -2.53 53.63 -30.61
C ALA A 180 -3.77 53.46 -29.72
N VAL A 181 -4.09 54.27 -28.75
CA VAL A 181 -4.63 55.62 -28.60
C VAL A 181 -5.86 55.90 -29.47
N ILE A 182 -6.88 56.43 -28.76
CA ILE A 182 -8.04 57.25 -29.11
C ILE A 182 -9.41 56.52 -29.17
N GLY A 183 -10.30 57.04 -28.31
CA GLY A 183 -11.73 56.94 -28.37
C GLY A 183 -12.37 56.92 -27.00
#